data_f9c380e071fa82f60a1ee47aaaab1427
#
_entry.id   f9c380e071fa82f60a1ee47aaaab1427
#
_cell.length_a   1.000
_cell.length_b   1.000
_cell.length_c   1.000
_cell.angle_alpha   90.00
_cell.angle_beta   90.00
_cell.angle_gamma   90.00
#
_symmetry.space_group_name_H-M   'P 1'
#
loop_
_entity.id
_entity.type
_entity.pdbx_description
1 polymer ?
#
loop_
_entity_poly.entity_id
_entity_poly.type
_entity_poly.pdbx_seq_one_letter_code
_entity_poly.pdbx_strand_id
1 'polypeptide(L)'
;MSLAEQAIPSGRPPSPFYTEEHEAFRSTVRRFVERELMPHVDQWDEAEEFPRELYRKASAAGLLQLGFPEEYGGVPTDPFFGIVKAEEMARHGSGGLNASLNSHTIGSPPIAALGPEWMKRKVLPEVLAGEKISALA
;
A
#
# COMPACT_ATOMS: atom_id res chain seq x y z
N MET A 1 25.36 3.07 -9.04
CA MET A 1 24.88 1.89 -8.29
C MET A 1 23.70 1.28 -9.03
N SER A 2 23.81 0.03 -9.41
CA SER A 2 22.74 -0.69 -10.10
C SER A 2 21.57 -0.94 -9.13
N LEU A 3 20.33 -1.06 -9.64
CA LEU A 3 19.16 -1.42 -8.83
C LEU A 3 19.35 -2.74 -8.06
N ALA A 4 20.15 -3.65 -8.59
CA ALA A 4 20.51 -4.91 -7.92
C ALA A 4 21.33 -4.72 -6.64
N GLU A 5 22.08 -3.63 -6.52
CA GLU A 5 22.91 -3.32 -5.35
C GLU A 5 22.13 -2.70 -4.19
N GLN A 6 20.88 -2.31 -4.44
CA GLN A 6 19.98 -1.73 -3.43
C GLN A 6 19.02 -2.76 -2.81
N ALA A 7 19.05 -4.01 -3.24
CA ALA A 7 18.29 -5.08 -2.62
C ALA A 7 18.81 -5.32 -1.20
N ILE A 8 18.07 -4.89 -0.20
CA ILE A 8 18.38 -5.18 1.20
C ILE A 8 18.34 -6.69 1.37
N PRO A 9 19.44 -7.34 1.81
CA PRO A 9 19.44 -8.78 2.01
C PRO A 9 18.33 -9.14 3.00
N SER A 10 17.32 -9.82 2.54
CA SER A 10 16.18 -10.22 3.38
C SER A 10 16.54 -11.35 4.35
N GLY A 11 17.76 -11.90 4.25
CA GLY A 11 18.15 -13.12 4.96
C GLY A 11 17.36 -14.35 4.51
N ARG A 12 16.42 -14.19 3.57
CA ARG A 12 15.66 -15.29 2.99
C ARG A 12 16.33 -15.81 1.72
N PRO A 13 16.31 -17.12 1.47
CA PRO A 13 16.73 -17.65 0.18
C PRO A 13 15.85 -17.06 -0.95
N PRO A 14 16.40 -16.91 -2.17
CA PRO A 14 15.61 -16.46 -3.31
C PRO A 14 14.37 -17.31 -3.49
N SER A 15 13.22 -16.66 -3.63
CA SER A 15 11.96 -17.35 -3.87
C SER A 15 11.70 -17.47 -5.39
N PRO A 16 11.28 -18.64 -5.90
CA PRO A 16 10.95 -18.78 -7.31
C PRO A 16 9.66 -18.01 -7.69
N PHE A 17 8.92 -17.50 -6.71
CA PHE A 17 7.65 -16.78 -6.93
C PHE A 17 7.82 -15.28 -7.09
N TYR A 18 8.97 -14.71 -6.70
CA TYR A 18 9.23 -13.28 -6.78
C TYR A 18 10.22 -12.95 -7.89
N THR A 19 9.85 -11.98 -8.72
CA THR A 19 10.70 -11.40 -9.75
C THR A 19 11.55 -10.26 -9.17
N GLU A 20 12.47 -9.74 -9.98
CA GLU A 20 13.25 -8.53 -9.62
C GLU A 20 12.34 -7.32 -9.36
N GLU A 21 11.23 -7.21 -10.09
CA GLU A 21 10.25 -6.14 -9.89
C GLU A 21 9.55 -6.25 -8.52
N HIS A 22 9.18 -7.45 -8.10
CA HIS A 22 8.62 -7.70 -6.76
C HIS A 22 9.63 -7.32 -5.68
N GLU A 23 10.90 -7.66 -5.83
CA GLU A 23 11.94 -7.32 -4.86
C GLU A 23 12.28 -5.81 -4.84
N ALA A 24 12.26 -5.14 -5.99
CA ALA A 24 12.38 -3.69 -6.06
C ALA A 24 11.22 -3.00 -5.34
N PHE A 25 10.00 -3.48 -5.53
CA PHE A 25 8.82 -3.00 -4.82
C PHE A 25 8.92 -3.27 -3.31
N ARG A 26 9.39 -4.45 -2.90
CA ARG A 26 9.67 -4.78 -1.50
C ARG A 26 10.58 -3.73 -0.85
N SER A 27 11.64 -3.36 -1.52
CA SER A 27 12.58 -2.33 -1.04
C SER A 27 11.91 -0.96 -0.89
N THR A 28 10.98 -0.63 -1.79
CA THR A 28 10.20 0.62 -1.71
C THR A 28 9.26 0.61 -0.50
N VAL A 29 8.50 -0.47 -0.31
CA VAL A 29 7.59 -0.60 0.85
C VAL A 29 8.37 -0.58 2.16
N ARG A 30 9.49 -1.30 2.23
CA ARG A 30 10.34 -1.33 3.42
C ARG A 30 10.83 0.06 3.80
N ARG A 31 11.35 0.84 2.85
CA ARG A 31 11.78 2.22 3.12
C ARG A 31 10.63 3.10 3.61
N PHE A 32 9.44 2.93 3.05
CA PHE A 32 8.25 3.64 3.51
C PHE A 32 7.94 3.28 4.98
N VAL A 33 7.90 2.00 5.31
CA VAL A 33 7.64 1.53 6.68
C VAL A 33 8.67 2.07 7.65
N GLU A 34 9.96 1.97 7.33
CA GLU A 34 11.05 2.40 8.19
C GLU A 34 11.10 3.92 8.40
N ARG A 35 10.74 4.71 7.38
CA ARG A 35 10.81 6.18 7.46
C ARG A 35 9.53 6.85 7.93
N GLU A 36 8.39 6.35 7.48
CA GLU A 36 7.10 7.02 7.68
C GLU A 36 6.24 6.40 8.78
N LEU A 37 6.46 5.12 9.13
CA LEU A 37 5.63 4.41 10.09
C LEU A 37 6.36 4.12 11.40
N MET A 38 7.45 3.37 11.35
CA MET A 38 8.15 2.89 12.56
C MET A 38 8.55 3.97 13.55
N PRO A 39 9.00 5.17 13.13
CA PRO A 39 9.36 6.23 14.09
C PRO A 39 8.19 6.82 14.85
N HIS A 40 6.96 6.59 14.39
CA HIS A 40 5.76 7.27 14.91
C HIS A 40 4.70 6.30 15.45
N VAL A 41 4.82 5.00 15.20
CA VAL A 41 3.76 4.02 15.43
C VAL A 41 3.31 4.00 16.89
N ASP A 42 4.22 4.02 17.84
CA ASP A 42 3.88 3.98 19.28
C ASP A 42 3.09 5.22 19.70
N GLN A 43 3.50 6.40 19.23
CA GLN A 43 2.79 7.65 19.49
C GLN A 43 1.38 7.64 18.89
N TRP A 44 1.23 7.12 17.68
CA TRP A 44 -0.06 7.05 17.01
C TRP A 44 -0.99 6.01 17.64
N ASP A 45 -0.45 4.90 18.11
CA ASP A 45 -1.22 3.88 18.82
C ASP A 45 -1.73 4.42 20.18
N GLU A 46 -0.91 5.18 20.90
CA GLU A 46 -1.34 5.85 22.14
C GLU A 46 -2.40 6.94 21.91
N ALA A 47 -2.27 7.70 20.81
CA ALA A 47 -3.22 8.75 20.45
C ALA A 47 -4.50 8.21 19.79
N GLU A 48 -4.54 6.92 19.43
CA GLU A 48 -5.62 6.30 18.66
C GLU A 48 -5.89 6.98 17.31
N GLU A 49 -4.91 7.73 16.78
CA GLU A 49 -5.01 8.43 15.50
C GLU A 49 -3.63 8.62 14.86
N PHE A 50 -3.62 8.81 13.55
CA PHE A 50 -2.43 9.19 12.79
C PHE A 50 -2.77 10.31 11.79
N PRO A 51 -1.77 11.09 11.32
CA PRO A 51 -2.01 12.19 10.40
C PRO A 51 -2.63 11.72 9.09
N ARG A 52 -3.69 12.39 8.63
CA ARG A 52 -4.34 12.12 7.35
C ARG A 52 -3.38 12.20 6.17
N GLU A 53 -2.33 13.00 6.28
CA GLU A 53 -1.23 13.11 5.31
C GLU A 53 -0.58 11.77 4.99
N LEU A 54 -0.65 10.79 5.89
CA LEU A 54 -0.07 9.47 5.68
C LEU A 54 -0.69 8.73 4.48
N TYR A 55 -1.98 8.94 4.22
CA TYR A 55 -2.62 8.36 3.02
C TYR A 55 -2.02 8.91 1.72
N ARG A 56 -1.72 10.20 1.66
CA ARG A 56 -1.06 10.82 0.50
C ARG A 56 0.37 10.30 0.34
N LYS A 57 1.11 10.16 1.44
CA LYS A 57 2.46 9.59 1.43
C LYS A 57 2.44 8.13 0.97
N ALA A 58 1.49 7.33 1.42
CA ALA A 58 1.31 5.96 0.97
C ALA A 58 0.97 5.88 -0.53
N SER A 59 0.11 6.77 -1.01
CA SER A 59 -0.18 6.90 -2.45
C SER A 59 1.06 7.28 -3.26
N ALA A 60 1.82 8.28 -2.81
CA ALA A 60 3.06 8.70 -3.47
C ALA A 60 4.12 7.56 -3.53
N ALA A 61 4.12 6.67 -2.57
CA ALA A 61 4.97 5.47 -2.56
C ALA A 61 4.39 4.30 -3.39
N GLY A 62 3.22 4.46 -4.03
CA GLY A 62 2.59 3.42 -4.85
C GLY A 62 1.88 2.31 -4.07
N LEU A 63 1.56 2.56 -2.80
CA LEU A 63 1.01 1.52 -1.92
C LEU A 63 -0.52 1.37 -2.02
N LEU A 64 -1.24 2.38 -2.53
CA LEU A 64 -2.70 2.36 -2.57
C LEU A 64 -3.26 1.86 -3.91
N GLN A 65 -2.49 1.92 -4.98
CA GLN A 65 -2.93 1.73 -6.36
C GLN A 65 -2.90 0.28 -6.86
N LEU A 66 -2.28 -0.63 -6.10
CA LEU A 66 -2.01 -2.00 -6.54
C LEU A 66 -3.28 -2.77 -6.91
N GLY A 67 -3.31 -3.32 -8.12
CA GLY A 67 -4.39 -4.17 -8.61
C GLY A 67 -5.64 -3.42 -9.08
N PHE A 68 -5.65 -2.09 -9.04
CA PHE A 68 -6.74 -1.28 -9.57
C PHE A 68 -6.51 -0.91 -11.04
N PRO A 69 -7.58 -0.65 -11.82
CA PRO A 69 -7.45 -0.27 -13.23
C PRO A 69 -6.71 1.06 -13.41
N GLU A 70 -5.84 1.12 -14.42
CA GLU A 70 -5.05 2.30 -14.73
C GLU A 70 -5.89 3.54 -15.06
N GLU A 71 -7.04 3.36 -15.71
CA GLU A 71 -7.96 4.44 -16.08
C GLU A 71 -8.52 5.23 -14.89
N TYR A 72 -8.48 4.67 -13.68
CA TYR A 72 -8.91 5.31 -12.42
C TYR A 72 -7.74 5.68 -11.51
N GLY A 73 -6.52 5.65 -12.02
CA GLY A 73 -5.31 5.96 -11.25
C GLY A 73 -4.68 4.77 -10.55
N GLY A 74 -5.10 3.54 -10.90
CA GLY A 74 -4.53 2.32 -10.39
C GLY A 74 -3.27 1.88 -11.13
N VAL A 75 -2.64 0.84 -10.60
CA VAL A 75 -1.52 0.14 -11.22
C VAL A 75 -1.87 -1.34 -11.29
N PRO A 76 -2.21 -1.87 -12.47
CA PRO A 76 -2.46 -3.28 -12.65
C PRO A 76 -1.22 -4.10 -12.26
N THR A 77 -1.39 -5.03 -11.34
CA THR A 77 -0.30 -5.87 -10.83
C THR A 77 -0.80 -7.29 -10.62
N ASP A 78 0.12 -8.25 -10.61
CA ASP A 78 -0.19 -9.58 -10.15
C ASP A 78 -0.37 -9.62 -8.61
N PRO A 79 -0.96 -10.68 -8.05
CA PRO A 79 -1.22 -10.79 -6.60
C PRO A 79 0.03 -10.76 -5.72
N PHE A 80 1.21 -11.10 -6.24
CA PHE A 80 2.44 -11.15 -5.45
C PHE A 80 2.90 -9.78 -4.97
N PHE A 81 2.59 -8.69 -5.70
CA PHE A 81 2.82 -7.34 -5.21
C PHE A 81 2.04 -7.05 -3.91
N GLY A 82 0.80 -7.52 -3.83
CA GLY A 82 -0.01 -7.42 -2.62
C GLY A 82 0.58 -8.21 -1.44
N ILE A 83 1.11 -9.40 -1.71
CA ILE A 83 1.78 -10.23 -0.69
C ILE A 83 3.04 -9.54 -0.19
N VAL A 84 3.89 -9.07 -1.08
CA VAL A 84 5.11 -8.31 -0.74
C VAL A 84 4.78 -7.09 0.12
N LYS A 85 3.76 -6.32 -0.28
CA LYS A 85 3.28 -5.19 0.53
C LYS A 85 2.87 -5.62 1.92
N ALA A 86 2.06 -6.68 2.05
CA ALA A 86 1.57 -7.17 3.33
C ALA A 86 2.72 -7.62 4.25
N GLU A 87 3.71 -8.34 3.72
CA GLU A 87 4.89 -8.79 4.46
C GLU A 87 5.69 -7.61 5.03
N GLU A 88 5.94 -6.58 4.24
CA GLU A 88 6.73 -5.41 4.69
C GLU A 88 5.92 -4.49 5.61
N MET A 89 4.63 -4.29 5.35
CA MET A 89 3.75 -3.51 6.22
C MET A 89 3.62 -4.13 7.61
N ALA A 90 3.63 -5.45 7.75
CA ALA A 90 3.57 -6.13 9.04
C ALA A 90 4.73 -5.76 9.99
N ARG A 91 5.84 -5.22 9.47
CA ARG A 91 7.03 -4.89 10.25
C ARG A 91 6.83 -3.77 11.28
N HIS A 92 5.89 -2.85 11.06
CA HIS A 92 5.61 -1.78 12.02
C HIS A 92 4.83 -2.22 13.26
N GLY A 93 4.22 -3.40 13.25
CA GLY A 93 3.62 -4.05 14.41
C GLY A 93 2.23 -3.56 14.85
N SER A 94 1.73 -2.44 14.31
CA SER A 94 0.40 -1.93 14.66
C SER A 94 -0.70 -2.49 13.75
N GLY A 95 -1.59 -3.30 14.31
CA GLY A 95 -2.75 -3.82 13.59
C GLY A 95 -3.76 -2.73 13.20
N GLY A 96 -3.98 -1.77 14.10
CA GLY A 96 -4.90 -0.66 13.87
C GLY A 96 -4.46 0.26 12.73
N LEU A 97 -3.20 0.67 12.75
CA LEU A 97 -2.60 1.47 11.67
C LEU A 97 -2.68 0.72 10.32
N ASN A 98 -2.32 -0.56 10.32
CA ASN A 98 -2.36 -1.38 9.11
C ASN A 98 -3.78 -1.50 8.54
N ALA A 99 -4.78 -1.79 9.38
CA ALA A 99 -6.17 -1.90 8.97
C ALA A 99 -6.70 -0.57 8.41
N SER A 100 -6.42 0.54 9.07
CA SER A 100 -6.87 1.86 8.65
C SER A 100 -6.25 2.30 7.33
N LEU A 101 -4.93 2.19 7.21
CA LEU A 101 -4.21 2.62 5.99
C LEU A 101 -4.57 1.77 4.77
N ASN A 102 -5.00 0.53 4.97
CA ASN A 102 -5.42 -0.39 3.90
C ASN A 102 -6.93 -0.55 3.76
N SER A 103 -7.75 0.26 4.41
CA SER A 103 -9.22 0.14 4.39
C SER A 103 -9.82 0.18 2.98
N HIS A 104 -9.19 0.88 2.05
CA HIS A 104 -9.59 0.94 0.64
C HIS A 104 -9.57 -0.42 -0.06
N THR A 105 -8.81 -1.40 0.43
CA THR A 105 -8.75 -2.74 -0.16
C THR A 105 -9.99 -3.59 0.10
N ILE A 106 -10.90 -3.11 0.95
CA ILE A 106 -12.16 -3.79 1.27
C ILE A 106 -13.30 -3.22 0.43
N GLY A 107 -13.53 -1.90 0.51
CA GLY A 107 -14.68 -1.25 -0.14
C GLY A 107 -14.48 -0.91 -1.62
N SER A 108 -13.26 -0.60 -2.03
CA SER A 108 -12.98 -0.13 -3.39
C SER A 108 -12.95 -1.23 -4.47
N PRO A 109 -12.48 -2.47 -4.24
CA PRO A 109 -12.47 -3.50 -5.26
C PRO A 109 -13.87 -3.87 -5.82
N PRO A 110 -14.93 -4.02 -5.01
CA PRO A 110 -16.27 -4.22 -5.53
C PRO A 110 -16.75 -3.06 -6.43
N ILE A 111 -16.41 -1.82 -6.08
CA ILE A 111 -16.73 -0.66 -6.91
C ILE A 111 -15.99 -0.75 -8.24
N ALA A 112 -14.69 -1.07 -8.21
CA ALA A 112 -13.88 -1.21 -9.42
C ALA A 112 -14.39 -2.33 -10.35
N ALA A 113 -14.84 -3.45 -9.79
CA ALA A 113 -15.31 -4.60 -10.56
C ALA A 113 -16.75 -4.44 -11.06
N LEU A 114 -17.66 -4.00 -10.22
CA LEU A 114 -19.11 -4.09 -10.44
C LEU A 114 -19.84 -2.75 -10.41
N GLY A 115 -19.20 -1.68 -9.94
CA GLY A 115 -19.83 -0.36 -9.84
C GLY A 115 -20.13 0.24 -11.22
N PRO A 116 -21.16 1.09 -11.31
CA PRO A 116 -21.41 1.85 -12.52
C PRO A 116 -20.28 2.84 -12.79
N GLU A 117 -20.07 3.20 -14.04
CA GLU A 117 -18.95 4.03 -14.49
C GLU A 117 -18.84 5.37 -13.74
N TRP A 118 -19.97 6.02 -13.50
CA TRP A 118 -20.00 7.29 -12.76
C TRP A 118 -19.44 7.15 -11.33
N MET A 119 -19.69 6.00 -10.68
CA MET A 119 -19.21 5.73 -9.32
C MET A 119 -17.71 5.45 -9.33
N LYS A 120 -17.23 4.64 -10.28
CA LYS A 120 -15.80 4.36 -10.44
C LYS A 120 -15.01 5.65 -10.62
N ARG A 121 -15.45 6.53 -11.53
CA ARG A 121 -14.79 7.82 -11.80
C ARG A 121 -14.87 8.81 -10.65
N LYS A 122 -15.92 8.75 -9.86
CA LYS A 122 -16.11 9.63 -8.70
C LYS A 122 -15.26 9.18 -7.49
N VAL A 123 -15.15 7.88 -7.26
CA VAL A 123 -14.61 7.33 -6.01
C VAL A 123 -13.14 6.93 -6.14
N LEU A 124 -12.81 6.13 -7.15
CA LEU A 124 -11.50 5.47 -7.21
C LEU A 124 -10.32 6.44 -7.32
N PRO A 125 -10.32 7.47 -8.19
CA PRO A 125 -9.16 8.34 -8.32
C PRO A 125 -8.78 9.03 -7.02
N GLU A 126 -9.76 9.55 -6.28
CA GLU A 126 -9.50 10.27 -5.03
C GLU A 126 -9.08 9.35 -3.88
N VAL A 127 -9.63 8.12 -3.84
CA VAL A 127 -9.21 7.12 -2.85
C VAL A 127 -7.80 6.63 -3.13
N LEU A 128 -7.49 6.31 -4.38
CA LEU A 128 -6.16 5.82 -4.77
C LEU A 128 -5.07 6.91 -4.66
N ALA A 129 -5.45 8.18 -4.77
CA ALA A 129 -4.56 9.32 -4.52
C ALA A 129 -4.36 9.63 -3.03
N GLY A 130 -5.09 8.97 -2.13
CA GLY A 130 -5.03 9.26 -0.69
C GLY A 130 -5.75 10.55 -0.28
N GLU A 131 -6.57 11.12 -1.17
CA GLU A 131 -7.36 12.33 -0.92
C GLU A 131 -8.64 12.01 -0.13
N LYS A 132 -9.21 10.83 -0.36
CA LYS A 132 -10.36 10.31 0.36
C LYS A 132 -10.04 8.96 1.01
N ILE A 133 -10.70 8.70 2.11
CA ILE A 133 -10.57 7.46 2.86
C ILE A 133 -11.82 6.63 2.61
N SER A 134 -11.63 5.39 2.17
CA SER A 134 -12.71 4.42 2.04
C SER A 134 -12.88 3.69 3.37
N ALA A 135 -14.12 3.59 3.82
CA ALA A 135 -14.48 2.81 4.99
C ALA A 135 -15.70 1.94 4.70
N LEU A 136 -15.71 0.74 5.26
CA LEU A 136 -16.87 -0.14 5.22
C LEU A 136 -17.75 0.14 6.44
N ALA A 137 -19.01 0.43 6.18
CA ALA A 137 -20.02 0.65 7.23
C ALA A 137 -21.05 -0.48 7.25
#